data_b58e9b830c3d4deca8d31c49705f4d14
#
_entry.id   b58e9b830c3d4deca8d31c49705f4d14
#
_cell.length_a   1.000
_cell.length_b   1.000
_cell.length_c   1.000
_cell.angle_alpha   90.00
_cell.angle_beta   90.00
_cell.angle_gamma   90.00
#
_symmetry.space_group_name_H-M   'P 1'
#
loop_
_entity.id
_entity.type
_entity.pdbx_description
1 polymer ?
#
loop_
_entity_poly.entity_id
_entity_poly.type
_entity_poly.pdbx_seq_one_letter_code
_entity_poly.pdbx_strand_id
1 'polypeptide(L)'
;MEIIEAYATQNKCYQIGTPLKPRGIMLHSIGCPQPNASVMAQNYNQYRPNGQSVCVHAFVQRDGKVYQTLPWTVQAWHCGGSANGTHIGIEMTEPASIVYTGHGAEWRDLNPTATETHVRGTYAAAVPLFAQLCAQFGLDPLADGVIISHAEGRMRGVASPHADPAHLWNAFGLTMDMFRRDVYNAMHGIANNDNDEEEDVMRYNSINEIPDWARGTIKEMMNEGLIAGTGGGNLDLSADMVRMFYVMKRMRDATHKTYGRIVDGKVTDVPDWALNSLQALVDDGTLKGTGNGNLALSMDMMRTLVVCQRMMEGAAR
;
A
#
# COMPACT_ATOMS: atom_id res chain seq x y z
N MET A 1 -17.20 6.92 -21.02
CA MET A 1 -16.30 8.01 -20.58
C MET A 1 -16.18 9.03 -21.70
N GLU A 2 -16.30 10.32 -21.38
CA GLU A 2 -16.18 11.45 -22.32
C GLU A 2 -15.03 12.34 -21.85
N ILE A 3 -14.01 12.54 -22.71
CA ILE A 3 -12.88 13.45 -22.41
C ILE A 3 -13.15 14.78 -23.11
N ILE A 4 -13.25 15.84 -22.33
CA ILE A 4 -13.49 17.21 -22.78
C ILE A 4 -12.17 17.98 -22.64
N GLU A 5 -11.63 18.47 -23.75
CA GLU A 5 -10.47 19.35 -23.70
C GLU A 5 -10.85 20.69 -23.06
N ALA A 6 -10.24 20.96 -21.91
CA ALA A 6 -10.43 22.19 -21.14
C ALA A 6 -9.04 22.72 -20.71
N TYR A 7 -8.11 22.79 -21.68
CA TYR A 7 -6.72 23.13 -21.39
C TYR A 7 -6.60 24.46 -20.65
N ALA A 8 -5.87 24.41 -19.54
CA ALA A 8 -5.60 25.55 -18.69
C ALA A 8 -4.52 26.45 -19.29
N THR A 9 -4.81 27.06 -20.44
CA THR A 9 -3.87 27.80 -21.28
C THR A 9 -3.23 29.00 -20.58
N GLN A 10 -3.88 29.53 -19.53
CA GLN A 10 -3.35 30.61 -18.69
C GLN A 10 -2.53 30.12 -17.51
N ASN A 11 -2.52 28.81 -17.24
CA ASN A 11 -1.72 28.23 -16.16
C ASN A 11 -0.25 28.10 -16.59
N LYS A 12 0.68 28.35 -15.65
CA LYS A 12 2.12 28.27 -15.91
C LYS A 12 2.58 26.91 -16.40
N CYS A 13 1.98 25.81 -15.90
CA CYS A 13 2.35 24.48 -16.37
C CYS A 13 2.11 24.33 -17.89
N TYR A 14 0.96 24.81 -18.37
CA TYR A 14 0.65 24.80 -19.79
C TYR A 14 1.59 25.72 -20.60
N GLN A 15 1.83 26.94 -20.09
CA GLN A 15 2.63 27.94 -20.78
C GLN A 15 4.11 27.56 -20.89
N ILE A 16 4.68 26.94 -19.85
CA ILE A 16 6.05 26.44 -19.83
C ILE A 16 6.19 25.20 -20.71
N GLY A 17 5.18 24.30 -20.65
CA GLY A 17 5.13 23.11 -21.49
C GLY A 17 6.29 22.13 -21.25
N THR A 18 6.79 22.01 -20.02
CA THR A 18 7.87 21.07 -19.70
C THR A 18 7.47 19.65 -20.11
N PRO A 19 8.27 18.95 -20.94
CA PRO A 19 7.91 17.60 -21.37
C PRO A 19 7.84 16.62 -20.19
N LEU A 20 6.82 15.76 -20.19
CA LEU A 20 6.66 14.63 -19.30
C LEU A 20 6.71 13.32 -20.09
N LYS A 21 7.54 12.38 -19.65
CA LYS A 21 7.46 10.98 -20.05
C LYS A 21 6.79 10.21 -18.92
N PRO A 22 5.50 9.89 -19.02
CA PRO A 22 4.78 9.24 -17.93
C PRO A 22 5.38 7.87 -17.57
N ARG A 23 5.59 7.65 -16.28
CA ARG A 23 5.98 6.37 -15.70
C ARG A 23 4.92 5.83 -14.75
N GLY A 24 3.90 6.62 -14.47
CA GLY A 24 2.80 6.28 -13.62
C GLY A 24 1.71 7.35 -13.62
N ILE A 25 0.68 7.10 -12.82
CA ILE A 25 -0.48 7.99 -12.65
C ILE A 25 -0.70 8.17 -11.15
N MET A 26 -0.84 9.40 -10.71
CA MET A 26 -1.18 9.70 -9.31
C MET A 26 -2.63 10.14 -9.22
N LEU A 27 -3.37 9.43 -8.37
CA LEU A 27 -4.76 9.71 -8.08
C LEU A 27 -4.88 10.66 -6.90
N HIS A 28 -5.67 11.69 -7.10
CA HIS A 28 -6.00 12.70 -6.10
C HIS A 28 -7.51 12.84 -5.90
N SER A 29 -7.90 13.59 -4.88
CA SER A 29 -9.21 14.22 -4.78
C SER A 29 -9.05 15.68 -4.37
N ILE A 30 -9.93 16.53 -4.86
CA ILE A 30 -9.74 17.98 -4.95
C ILE A 30 -9.66 18.73 -3.60
N GLY A 31 -9.91 18.07 -2.47
CA GLY A 31 -9.83 18.66 -1.13
C GLY A 31 -10.85 19.76 -0.84
N CYS A 32 -11.95 19.79 -1.58
CA CYS A 32 -13.05 20.73 -1.36
C CYS A 32 -14.38 20.15 -1.85
N PRO A 33 -15.53 20.50 -1.23
CA PRO A 33 -16.84 19.94 -1.59
C PRO A 33 -17.36 20.54 -2.90
N GLN A 34 -16.77 20.17 -4.02
CA GLN A 34 -17.11 20.61 -5.36
C GLN A 34 -17.39 19.42 -6.29
N PRO A 35 -18.66 19.16 -6.65
CA PRO A 35 -19.02 18.00 -7.49
C PRO A 35 -18.78 18.22 -8.98
N ASN A 36 -18.51 19.44 -9.43
CA ASN A 36 -18.44 19.79 -10.85
C ASN A 36 -16.99 19.97 -11.32
N ALA A 37 -16.50 19.06 -12.13
CA ALA A 37 -15.16 19.09 -12.68
C ALA A 37 -14.92 20.30 -13.59
N SER A 38 -15.95 20.79 -14.30
CA SER A 38 -15.83 22.00 -15.13
C SER A 38 -15.48 23.25 -14.32
N VAL A 39 -16.00 23.38 -13.10
CA VAL A 39 -15.67 24.48 -12.19
C VAL A 39 -14.20 24.41 -11.79
N MET A 40 -13.72 23.21 -11.49
CA MET A 40 -12.31 23.01 -11.14
C MET A 40 -11.38 23.31 -12.32
N ALA A 41 -11.72 22.84 -13.51
CA ALA A 41 -10.96 23.15 -14.73
C ALA A 41 -10.87 24.66 -14.98
N GLN A 42 -11.97 25.41 -14.81
CA GLN A 42 -11.97 26.86 -14.92
C GLN A 42 -11.12 27.53 -13.85
N ASN A 43 -11.19 27.06 -12.59
CA ASN A 43 -10.42 27.60 -11.49
C ASN A 43 -8.90 27.39 -11.68
N TYR A 44 -8.49 26.32 -12.35
CA TYR A 44 -7.09 26.05 -12.66
C TYR A 44 -6.58 26.78 -13.90
N ASN A 45 -7.49 27.24 -14.77
CA ASN A 45 -7.14 28.08 -15.94
C ASN A 45 -7.03 29.56 -15.55
N GLN A 46 -6.17 29.88 -14.59
CA GLN A 46 -5.96 31.26 -14.14
C GLN A 46 -4.48 31.58 -14.10
N TYR A 47 -4.15 32.79 -14.59
CA TYR A 47 -2.83 33.37 -14.39
C TYR A 47 -2.68 33.86 -12.95
N ARG A 48 -1.69 33.34 -12.24
CA ARG A 48 -1.34 33.77 -10.88
C ARG A 48 0.08 34.35 -10.86
N PRO A 49 0.26 35.68 -10.97
CA PRO A 49 1.57 36.29 -11.14
C PRO A 49 2.52 36.05 -9.96
N ASN A 50 1.98 35.99 -8.73
CA ASN A 50 2.75 35.84 -7.50
C ASN A 50 2.67 34.44 -6.87
N GLY A 51 2.11 33.48 -7.57
CA GLY A 51 1.67 32.28 -6.93
C GLY A 51 2.19 30.99 -7.47
N GLN A 52 2.04 30.05 -6.61
CA GLN A 52 2.08 28.65 -6.89
C GLN A 52 0.99 28.31 -7.90
N SER A 53 1.39 28.02 -9.11
CA SER A 53 0.48 27.50 -10.12
C SER A 53 0.40 26.00 -9.92
N VAL A 54 -0.54 25.55 -9.08
CA VAL A 54 -0.90 24.12 -9.05
C VAL A 54 -1.61 23.77 -10.35
N CYS A 55 -1.38 22.60 -10.86
CA CYS A 55 -2.02 22.08 -12.05
C CYS A 55 -2.09 20.57 -12.01
N VAL A 56 -3.15 20.02 -12.57
CA VAL A 56 -3.34 18.58 -12.79
C VAL A 56 -3.59 18.33 -14.27
N HIS A 57 -3.57 17.09 -14.70
CA HIS A 57 -3.83 16.77 -16.10
C HIS A 57 -5.33 16.68 -16.40
N ALA A 58 -6.12 16.22 -15.43
CA ALA A 58 -7.58 16.17 -15.60
C ALA A 58 -8.32 16.13 -14.26
N PHE A 59 -9.60 16.54 -14.34
CA PHE A 59 -10.62 16.36 -13.31
C PHE A 59 -11.65 15.36 -13.76
N VAL A 60 -11.97 14.38 -12.90
CA VAL A 60 -12.97 13.33 -13.16
C VAL A 60 -14.24 13.64 -12.38
N GLN A 61 -15.37 13.66 -13.08
CA GLN A 61 -16.70 13.84 -12.52
C GLN A 61 -17.44 12.51 -12.45
N ARG A 62 -18.30 12.35 -11.45
CA ARG A 62 -19.03 11.10 -11.19
C ARG A 62 -19.88 10.57 -12.35
N ASP A 63 -20.26 11.42 -13.31
CA ASP A 63 -21.04 11.03 -14.49
C ASP A 63 -20.20 10.52 -15.67
N GLY A 64 -18.89 10.33 -15.44
CA GLY A 64 -17.95 9.84 -16.44
C GLY A 64 -17.35 10.92 -17.33
N LYS A 65 -17.64 12.20 -17.10
CA LYS A 65 -16.98 13.30 -17.80
C LYS A 65 -15.61 13.57 -17.20
N VAL A 66 -14.63 13.73 -18.08
CA VAL A 66 -13.25 14.05 -17.75
C VAL A 66 -12.89 15.38 -18.39
N TYR A 67 -12.54 16.37 -17.58
CA TYR A 67 -12.08 17.67 -18.06
C TYR A 67 -10.57 17.68 -18.09
N GLN A 68 -9.97 17.51 -19.26
CA GLN A 68 -8.52 17.50 -19.46
C GLN A 68 -7.97 18.92 -19.48
N THR A 69 -7.14 19.26 -18.51
CA THR A 69 -6.58 20.60 -18.31
C THR A 69 -5.15 20.76 -18.80
N LEU A 70 -4.44 19.63 -19.02
CA LEU A 70 -3.11 19.60 -19.64
C LEU A 70 -3.00 18.42 -20.61
N PRO A 71 -2.18 18.55 -21.68
CA PRO A 71 -1.74 17.38 -22.44
C PRO A 71 -1.05 16.36 -21.51
N TRP A 72 -1.31 15.07 -21.69
CA TRP A 72 -0.76 13.99 -20.84
C TRP A 72 0.78 13.97 -20.79
N THR A 73 1.44 14.54 -21.78
CA THR A 73 2.88 14.59 -21.92
C THR A 73 3.51 15.92 -21.50
N VAL A 74 2.76 16.77 -20.81
CA VAL A 74 3.25 18.02 -20.21
C VAL A 74 3.25 17.86 -18.69
N GLN A 75 4.35 18.23 -18.04
CA GLN A 75 4.50 18.12 -16.60
C GLN A 75 3.48 19.01 -15.86
N ALA A 76 2.72 18.42 -14.97
CA ALA A 76 1.85 19.12 -14.01
C ALA A 76 2.53 19.31 -12.65
N TRP A 77 2.12 20.35 -11.94
CA TRP A 77 2.56 20.60 -10.55
C TRP A 77 1.43 20.21 -9.59
N HIS A 78 1.22 18.89 -9.45
CA HIS A 78 0.05 18.33 -8.74
C HIS A 78 0.33 17.80 -7.35
N CYS A 79 1.57 17.41 -7.06
CA CYS A 79 1.85 16.70 -5.81
C CYS A 79 2.89 17.34 -4.90
N GLY A 80 3.48 18.48 -5.29
CA GLY A 80 4.50 19.17 -4.47
C GLY A 80 5.80 18.36 -4.25
N GLY A 81 6.07 17.36 -5.10
CA GLY A 81 7.24 16.48 -4.97
C GLY A 81 7.78 16.00 -6.32
N SER A 82 8.70 15.04 -6.28
CA SER A 82 9.38 14.52 -7.47
C SER A 82 8.46 13.77 -8.43
N ALA A 83 7.30 13.26 -7.94
CA ALA A 83 6.31 12.62 -8.78
C ALA A 83 5.70 13.55 -9.85
N ASN A 84 5.77 14.87 -9.68
CA ASN A 84 5.42 15.84 -10.73
C ASN A 84 6.16 15.57 -12.05
N GLY A 85 7.39 15.07 -12.00
CA GLY A 85 8.22 14.78 -13.18
C GLY A 85 8.06 13.38 -13.75
N THR A 86 7.19 12.54 -13.18
CA THR A 86 7.08 11.13 -13.56
C THR A 86 5.64 10.63 -13.66
N HIS A 87 4.68 11.27 -13.01
CA HIS A 87 3.29 10.82 -12.96
C HIS A 87 2.32 11.81 -13.59
N ILE A 88 1.32 11.28 -14.26
CA ILE A 88 0.12 12.01 -14.65
C ILE A 88 -0.72 12.22 -13.38
N GLY A 89 -1.07 13.45 -13.03
CA GLY A 89 -1.93 13.76 -11.87
C GLY A 89 -3.39 13.85 -12.29
N ILE A 90 -4.26 13.07 -11.66
CA ILE A 90 -5.70 13.03 -11.92
C ILE A 90 -6.46 13.31 -10.63
N GLU A 91 -7.38 14.27 -10.67
CA GLU A 91 -8.22 14.67 -9.54
C GLU A 91 -9.64 14.15 -9.69
N MET A 92 -10.16 13.51 -8.68
CA MET A 92 -11.60 13.22 -8.57
C MET A 92 -12.33 14.39 -7.89
N THR A 93 -13.51 14.73 -8.37
CA THR A 93 -14.39 15.68 -7.68
C THR A 93 -14.90 15.11 -6.37
N GLU A 94 -15.25 16.01 -5.43
CA GLU A 94 -15.76 15.63 -4.12
C GLU A 94 -17.24 16.04 -3.95
N PRO A 95 -18.00 15.31 -3.09
CA PRO A 95 -19.42 15.55 -2.92
C PRO A 95 -19.71 16.91 -2.28
N ALA A 96 -20.77 17.58 -2.72
CA ALA A 96 -21.27 18.81 -2.07
C ALA A 96 -21.88 18.54 -0.68
N SER A 97 -22.10 17.27 -0.33
CA SER A 97 -22.71 16.82 0.93
C SER A 97 -21.72 16.63 2.07
N ILE A 98 -20.48 17.07 1.92
CA ILE A 98 -19.48 17.06 3.01
C ILE A 98 -19.08 18.49 3.40
N VAL A 99 -18.58 18.62 4.60
CA VAL A 99 -17.94 19.85 5.11
C VAL A 99 -16.63 19.50 5.79
N TYR A 100 -15.55 20.10 5.34
CA TYR A 100 -14.25 20.01 6.04
C TYR A 100 -14.30 20.77 7.36
N THR A 101 -13.89 20.14 8.46
CA THR A 101 -14.10 20.64 9.83
C THR A 101 -12.85 21.22 10.49
N GLY A 102 -11.70 21.19 9.80
CA GLY A 102 -10.43 21.65 10.36
C GLY A 102 -9.32 21.81 9.32
N HIS A 103 -8.08 21.87 9.82
CA HIS A 103 -6.89 21.83 8.99
C HIS A 103 -6.55 20.38 8.67
N GLY A 104 -6.72 19.97 7.43
CA GLY A 104 -6.37 18.61 6.96
C GLY A 104 -7.55 17.86 6.36
N ALA A 105 -7.54 16.53 6.53
CA ALA A 105 -8.44 15.60 5.85
C ALA A 105 -9.72 15.27 6.67
N GLU A 106 -10.00 15.99 7.75
CA GLU A 106 -11.19 15.77 8.58
C GLU A 106 -12.43 16.40 7.94
N TRP A 107 -13.48 15.62 7.84
CA TRP A 107 -14.74 16.07 7.25
C TRP A 107 -15.95 15.49 8.00
N ARG A 108 -17.08 16.15 7.84
CA ARG A 108 -18.38 15.72 8.35
C ARG A 108 -19.33 15.51 7.19
N ASP A 109 -20.07 14.40 7.24
CA ASP A 109 -21.10 14.07 6.27
C ASP A 109 -22.41 14.76 6.62
N LEU A 110 -23.01 15.39 5.62
CA LEU A 110 -24.31 16.06 5.73
C LEU A 110 -25.43 15.21 5.12
N ASN A 111 -25.09 14.27 4.22
CA ASN A 111 -26.02 13.36 3.58
C ASN A 111 -25.30 12.09 3.12
N PRO A 112 -25.24 11.04 3.98
CA PRO A 112 -24.47 9.83 3.72
C PRO A 112 -24.76 9.17 2.37
N THR A 113 -26.02 9.06 1.98
CA THR A 113 -26.40 8.45 0.70
C THR A 113 -25.86 9.25 -0.50
N ALA A 114 -25.97 10.58 -0.46
CA ALA A 114 -25.45 11.42 -1.53
C ALA A 114 -23.92 11.40 -1.59
N THR A 115 -23.27 11.36 -0.42
CA THR A 115 -21.81 11.29 -0.30
C THR A 115 -21.29 9.98 -0.86
N GLU A 116 -21.82 8.84 -0.43
CA GLU A 116 -21.43 7.52 -0.94
C GLU A 116 -21.66 7.42 -2.45
N THR A 117 -22.84 7.83 -2.93
CA THR A 117 -23.16 7.84 -4.37
C THR A 117 -22.14 8.63 -5.17
N HIS A 118 -21.70 9.78 -4.65
CA HIS A 118 -20.69 10.60 -5.34
C HIS A 118 -19.33 9.95 -5.33
N VAL A 119 -18.85 9.46 -4.17
CA VAL A 119 -17.52 8.87 -4.01
C VAL A 119 -17.39 7.60 -4.87
N ARG A 120 -18.38 6.70 -4.81
CA ARG A 120 -18.38 5.50 -5.67
C ARG A 120 -18.51 5.86 -7.16
N GLY A 121 -19.28 6.89 -7.48
CA GLY A 121 -19.42 7.35 -8.86
C GLY A 121 -18.13 7.92 -9.44
N THR A 122 -17.36 8.71 -8.68
CA THR A 122 -16.06 9.22 -9.14
C THR A 122 -15.01 8.14 -9.20
N TYR A 123 -15.02 7.17 -8.27
CA TYR A 123 -14.22 5.96 -8.34
C TYR A 123 -14.46 5.22 -9.66
N ALA A 124 -15.71 4.86 -9.93
CA ALA A 124 -16.09 4.13 -11.15
C ALA A 124 -15.76 4.91 -12.43
N ALA A 125 -15.89 6.24 -12.42
CA ALA A 125 -15.54 7.10 -13.54
C ALA A 125 -14.04 7.20 -13.78
N ALA A 126 -13.21 7.10 -12.73
CA ALA A 126 -11.76 7.16 -12.85
C ALA A 126 -11.16 5.88 -13.43
N VAL A 127 -11.72 4.70 -13.14
CA VAL A 127 -11.21 3.40 -13.60
C VAL A 127 -10.97 3.35 -15.11
N PRO A 128 -11.93 3.65 -16.00
CA PRO A 128 -11.71 3.58 -17.44
C PRO A 128 -10.70 4.62 -17.95
N LEU A 129 -10.56 5.78 -17.30
CA LEU A 129 -9.54 6.76 -17.65
C LEU A 129 -8.15 6.21 -17.36
N PHE A 130 -7.93 5.62 -16.17
CA PHE A 130 -6.67 5.03 -15.79
C PHE A 130 -6.31 3.85 -16.68
N ALA A 131 -7.28 2.99 -17.02
CA ALA A 131 -7.08 1.88 -17.95
C ALA A 131 -6.63 2.38 -19.34
N GLN A 132 -7.28 3.42 -19.87
CA GLN A 132 -6.90 4.04 -21.14
C GLN A 132 -5.48 4.62 -21.08
N LEU A 133 -5.13 5.35 -20.01
CA LEU A 133 -3.80 5.94 -19.87
C LEU A 133 -2.71 4.88 -19.68
N CYS A 134 -2.99 3.81 -18.91
CA CYS A 134 -2.08 2.68 -18.77
C CYS A 134 -1.81 2.02 -20.14
N ALA A 135 -2.85 1.76 -20.91
CA ALA A 135 -2.71 1.22 -22.27
C ALA A 135 -1.92 2.16 -23.20
N GLN A 136 -2.22 3.47 -23.16
CA GLN A 136 -1.59 4.47 -24.01
C GLN A 136 -0.09 4.61 -23.75
N PHE A 137 0.34 4.50 -22.49
CA PHE A 137 1.73 4.71 -22.09
C PHE A 137 2.49 3.40 -21.77
N GLY A 138 1.86 2.23 -22.00
CA GLY A 138 2.47 0.93 -21.74
C GLY A 138 2.78 0.70 -20.26
N LEU A 139 1.88 1.13 -19.38
CA LEU A 139 2.02 1.03 -17.93
C LEU A 139 1.27 -0.22 -17.43
N ASP A 140 1.90 -0.97 -16.53
CA ASP A 140 1.23 -2.06 -15.81
C ASP A 140 0.55 -1.49 -14.55
N PRO A 141 -0.79 -1.50 -14.46
CA PRO A 141 -1.51 -0.92 -13.32
C PRO A 141 -1.24 -1.63 -11.99
N LEU A 142 -0.78 -2.89 -12.02
CA LEU A 142 -0.46 -3.66 -10.82
C LEU A 142 1.02 -3.54 -10.39
N ALA A 143 1.88 -2.96 -11.24
CA ALA A 143 3.28 -2.79 -10.89
C ALA A 143 3.45 -1.73 -9.79
N ASP A 144 4.38 -2.00 -8.88
CA ASP A 144 4.66 -1.09 -7.75
C ASP A 144 5.06 0.31 -8.23
N GLY A 145 4.43 1.33 -7.68
CA GLY A 145 4.72 2.73 -7.98
C GLY A 145 4.13 3.24 -9.30
N VAL A 146 3.38 2.44 -10.07
CA VAL A 146 2.76 2.89 -11.33
C VAL A 146 1.47 3.64 -11.07
N ILE A 147 0.51 3.05 -10.37
CA ILE A 147 -0.68 3.77 -9.89
C ILE A 147 -0.54 3.98 -8.40
N ILE A 148 -0.43 5.23 -7.99
CA ILE A 148 -0.33 5.62 -6.58
C ILE A 148 -1.33 6.70 -6.24
N SER A 149 -1.75 6.77 -4.97
CA SER A 149 -2.48 7.93 -4.44
C SER A 149 -1.51 9.00 -3.97
N HIS A 150 -2.01 10.23 -3.69
CA HIS A 150 -1.19 11.25 -3.04
C HIS A 150 -0.68 10.77 -1.68
N ALA A 151 -1.55 10.13 -0.89
CA ALA A 151 -1.17 9.54 0.40
C ALA A 151 -0.03 8.52 0.28
N GLU A 152 -0.08 7.64 -0.71
CA GLU A 152 1.02 6.68 -0.98
C GLU A 152 2.28 7.39 -1.49
N GLY A 153 2.13 8.43 -2.32
CA GLY A 153 3.24 9.28 -2.77
C GLY A 153 3.97 9.98 -1.62
N ARG A 154 3.21 10.45 -0.60
CA ARG A 154 3.76 10.96 0.65
C ARG A 154 4.59 9.90 1.37
N MET A 155 4.05 8.69 1.55
CA MET A 155 4.76 7.61 2.24
C MET A 155 6.03 7.19 1.51
N ARG A 156 6.05 7.34 0.18
CA ARG A 156 7.23 7.08 -0.69
C ARG A 156 8.22 8.25 -0.72
N GLY A 157 7.90 9.39 -0.10
CA GLY A 157 8.73 10.59 -0.13
C GLY A 157 8.78 11.30 -1.49
N VAL A 158 7.81 11.07 -2.37
CA VAL A 158 7.73 11.66 -3.73
C VAL A 158 6.62 12.70 -3.89
N ALA A 159 5.83 12.93 -2.84
CA ALA A 159 4.75 13.90 -2.78
C ALA A 159 4.69 14.62 -1.43
N SER A 160 4.00 15.76 -1.40
CA SER A 160 3.73 16.55 -0.19
C SER A 160 2.78 15.82 0.78
N PRO A 161 2.67 16.26 2.04
CA PRO A 161 1.92 15.55 3.07
C PRO A 161 0.40 15.76 2.94
N HIS A 162 -0.25 15.03 2.03
CA HIS A 162 -1.70 14.98 1.88
C HIS A 162 -2.23 13.55 2.07
N ALA A 163 -3.55 13.41 2.30
CA ALA A 163 -4.20 12.15 2.64
C ALA A 163 -5.18 11.66 1.55
N ASP A 164 -5.28 12.37 0.45
CA ASP A 164 -6.22 12.08 -0.63
C ASP A 164 -5.78 10.87 -1.48
N PRO A 165 -6.74 10.11 -2.00
CA PRO A 165 -8.17 10.14 -1.73
C PRO A 165 -8.58 9.31 -0.50
N ALA A 166 -7.63 8.71 0.23
CA ALA A 166 -7.89 7.76 1.32
C ALA A 166 -8.79 8.33 2.42
N HIS A 167 -8.70 9.65 2.69
CA HIS A 167 -9.53 10.30 3.70
C HIS A 167 -11.05 10.20 3.43
N LEU A 168 -11.46 10.11 2.16
CA LEU A 168 -12.86 9.86 1.79
C LEU A 168 -13.11 8.37 1.56
N TRP A 169 -12.22 7.69 0.87
CA TRP A 169 -12.41 6.32 0.43
C TRP A 169 -12.53 5.32 1.59
N ASN A 170 -11.75 5.50 2.64
CA ASN A 170 -11.77 4.60 3.80
C ASN A 170 -13.15 4.51 4.46
N ALA A 171 -13.95 5.60 4.44
CA ALA A 171 -15.29 5.60 4.99
C ALA A 171 -16.27 4.68 4.23
N PHE A 172 -15.95 4.33 2.98
CA PHE A 172 -16.78 3.53 2.09
C PHE A 172 -16.14 2.20 1.69
N GLY A 173 -15.08 1.79 2.39
CA GLY A 173 -14.38 0.52 2.17
C GLY A 173 -13.60 0.45 0.85
N LEU A 174 -13.34 1.58 0.19
CA LEU A 174 -12.56 1.65 -1.04
C LEU A 174 -11.07 1.73 -0.75
N THR A 175 -10.26 1.02 -1.53
CA THR A 175 -8.80 0.98 -1.37
C THR A 175 -8.08 1.18 -2.69
N MET A 176 -6.81 1.57 -2.63
CA MET A 176 -5.98 1.67 -3.82
C MET A 176 -5.71 0.31 -4.48
N ASP A 177 -5.69 -0.78 -3.71
CA ASP A 177 -5.50 -2.12 -4.26
C ASP A 177 -6.73 -2.57 -5.05
N MET A 178 -7.94 -2.30 -4.57
CA MET A 178 -9.17 -2.47 -5.35
C MET A 178 -9.12 -1.65 -6.63
N PHE A 179 -8.77 -0.38 -6.53
CA PHE A 179 -8.70 0.52 -7.69
C PHE A 179 -7.72 0.02 -8.76
N ARG A 180 -6.51 -0.40 -8.38
CA ARG A 180 -5.51 -0.96 -9.31
C ARG A 180 -6.04 -2.21 -10.00
N ARG A 181 -6.71 -3.09 -9.26
CA ARG A 181 -7.33 -4.31 -9.80
C ARG A 181 -8.44 -3.99 -10.79
N ASP A 182 -9.32 -3.05 -10.45
CA ASP A 182 -10.41 -2.60 -11.33
C ASP A 182 -9.88 -1.95 -12.61
N VAL A 183 -8.80 -1.16 -12.51
CA VAL A 183 -8.09 -0.61 -13.67
C VAL A 183 -7.49 -1.72 -14.53
N TYR A 184 -6.86 -2.72 -13.93
CA TYR A 184 -6.33 -3.88 -14.62
C TYR A 184 -7.45 -4.65 -15.35
N ASN A 185 -8.56 -4.92 -14.67
CA ASN A 185 -9.72 -5.62 -15.24
C ASN A 185 -10.31 -4.85 -16.42
N ALA A 186 -10.50 -3.55 -16.26
CA ALA A 186 -11.01 -2.67 -17.34
C ALA A 186 -10.06 -2.64 -18.54
N MET A 187 -8.75 -2.66 -18.33
CA MET A 187 -7.74 -2.68 -19.40
C MET A 187 -7.76 -3.99 -20.20
N HIS A 188 -8.12 -5.10 -19.56
CA HIS A 188 -8.13 -6.43 -20.16
C HIS A 188 -9.54 -6.91 -20.57
N GLY A 189 -10.56 -6.08 -20.41
CA GLY A 189 -11.95 -6.44 -20.73
C GLY A 189 -12.54 -7.51 -19.81
N ILE A 190 -11.99 -7.65 -18.61
CA ILE A 190 -12.51 -8.54 -17.56
C ILE A 190 -13.69 -7.80 -16.91
N ALA A 191 -14.88 -8.39 -16.97
CA ALA A 191 -16.06 -7.81 -16.34
C ALA A 191 -15.85 -7.77 -14.81
N ASN A 192 -15.99 -6.59 -14.19
CA ASN A 192 -16.18 -6.50 -12.76
C ASN A 192 -17.60 -7.02 -12.49
N ASN A 193 -17.72 -8.21 -11.96
CA ASN A 193 -19.01 -8.72 -11.50
C ASN A 193 -19.31 -7.98 -10.19
N ASP A 194 -20.11 -6.91 -10.25
CA ASP A 194 -20.66 -6.19 -9.09
C ASP A 194 -21.70 -7.00 -8.32
N ASN A 195 -21.86 -8.26 -8.65
CA ASN A 195 -22.60 -9.18 -7.80
C ASN A 195 -21.64 -9.67 -6.73
N ASP A 196 -22.00 -9.46 -5.47
CA ASP A 196 -21.53 -10.18 -4.28
C ASP A 196 -21.81 -11.72 -4.37
N GLU A 197 -21.71 -12.28 -5.55
CA GLU A 197 -21.40 -13.70 -5.70
C GLU A 197 -19.90 -13.79 -5.46
N GLU A 198 -19.52 -14.47 -4.40
CA GLU A 198 -18.15 -14.91 -4.12
C GLU A 198 -17.43 -15.09 -5.44
N GLU A 199 -16.44 -14.18 -5.74
CA GLU A 199 -15.45 -14.53 -6.76
C GLU A 199 -15.14 -15.99 -6.51
N ASP A 200 -15.10 -16.80 -7.53
CA ASP A 200 -14.56 -18.16 -7.48
C ASP A 200 -13.05 -18.03 -7.18
N VAL A 201 -12.77 -17.43 -6.03
CA VAL A 201 -11.45 -17.28 -5.45
C VAL A 201 -11.04 -18.72 -5.22
N MET A 202 -10.08 -19.19 -6.01
CA MET A 202 -9.48 -20.50 -5.86
C MET A 202 -9.34 -20.81 -4.37
N ARG A 203 -10.27 -21.64 -3.86
CA ARG A 203 -10.31 -22.02 -2.45
C ARG A 203 -9.73 -23.41 -2.31
N TYR A 204 -8.87 -23.55 -1.36
CA TYR A 204 -8.28 -24.82 -0.99
C TYR A 204 -9.13 -25.43 0.12
N ASN A 205 -9.84 -26.50 -0.21
CA ASN A 205 -10.76 -27.16 0.72
C ASN A 205 -10.07 -28.28 1.50
N SER A 206 -8.89 -28.72 1.05
CA SER A 206 -8.09 -29.72 1.74
C SER A 206 -6.61 -29.34 1.78
N ILE A 207 -5.87 -29.91 2.73
CA ILE A 207 -4.44 -29.69 2.88
C ILE A 207 -3.65 -30.13 1.63
N ASN A 208 -4.17 -31.09 0.88
CA ASN A 208 -3.52 -31.60 -0.33
C ASN A 208 -3.63 -30.62 -1.52
N GLU A 209 -4.61 -29.74 -1.52
CA GLU A 209 -4.81 -28.70 -2.53
C GLU A 209 -3.90 -27.48 -2.28
N ILE A 210 -3.43 -27.31 -1.03
CA ILE A 210 -2.51 -26.21 -0.70
C ILE A 210 -1.21 -26.36 -1.50
N PRO A 211 -0.72 -25.27 -2.14
CA PRO A 211 0.54 -25.27 -2.87
C PRO A 211 1.71 -25.77 -2.01
N ASP A 212 2.65 -26.50 -2.61
CA ASP A 212 3.77 -27.15 -1.91
C ASP A 212 4.57 -26.19 -1.04
N TRP A 213 4.76 -24.95 -1.50
CA TRP A 213 5.50 -23.92 -0.78
C TRP A 213 4.84 -23.50 0.54
N ALA A 214 3.52 -23.65 0.71
CA ALA A 214 2.77 -23.26 1.90
C ALA A 214 2.24 -24.45 2.70
N ARG A 215 2.16 -25.65 2.10
CA ARG A 215 1.52 -26.84 2.70
C ARG A 215 2.08 -27.16 4.09
N GLY A 216 3.40 -27.13 4.25
CA GLY A 216 4.04 -27.37 5.54
C GLY A 216 3.59 -26.37 6.60
N THR A 217 3.58 -25.09 6.26
CA THR A 217 3.15 -24.00 7.16
C THR A 217 1.70 -24.16 7.58
N ILE A 218 0.79 -24.36 6.64
CA ILE A 218 -0.63 -24.53 6.96
C ILE A 218 -0.86 -25.77 7.85
N LYS A 219 -0.18 -26.88 7.56
CA LYS A 219 -0.24 -28.10 8.35
C LYS A 219 0.23 -27.91 9.81
N GLU A 220 1.32 -27.16 10.01
CA GLU A 220 1.81 -26.81 11.34
C GLU A 220 0.80 -25.92 12.08
N MET A 221 0.26 -24.89 11.43
CA MET A 221 -0.74 -24.00 12.04
C MET A 221 -2.04 -24.74 12.38
N MET A 222 -2.43 -25.74 11.60
CA MET A 222 -3.56 -26.62 11.94
C MET A 222 -3.24 -27.47 13.18
N ASN A 223 -2.04 -28.05 13.26
CA ASN A 223 -1.61 -28.85 14.41
C ASN A 223 -1.51 -28.01 15.69
N GLU A 224 -1.19 -26.74 15.57
CA GLU A 224 -1.18 -25.76 16.66
C GLU A 224 -2.59 -25.25 17.04
N GLY A 225 -3.62 -25.63 16.29
CA GLY A 225 -5.00 -25.18 16.51
C GLY A 225 -5.29 -23.74 16.06
N LEU A 226 -4.39 -23.12 15.30
CA LEU A 226 -4.54 -21.75 14.79
C LEU A 226 -5.45 -21.69 13.56
N ILE A 227 -5.57 -22.79 12.84
CA ILE A 227 -6.48 -22.97 11.69
C ILE A 227 -7.31 -24.20 11.96
N ALA A 228 -8.64 -24.04 12.05
CA ALA A 228 -9.55 -25.13 12.33
C ALA A 228 -10.40 -25.55 11.13
N GLY A 229 -10.43 -24.77 10.06
CA GLY A 229 -11.35 -24.96 8.94
C GLY A 229 -12.81 -24.66 9.29
N THR A 230 -13.70 -24.86 8.33
CA THR A 230 -15.14 -24.56 8.45
C THR A 230 -15.99 -25.75 8.92
N GLY A 231 -15.35 -26.88 9.23
CA GLY A 231 -15.99 -28.12 9.67
C GLY A 231 -15.99 -29.22 8.60
N GLY A 232 -16.25 -30.46 9.01
CA GLY A 232 -16.27 -31.61 8.10
C GLY A 232 -14.93 -31.92 7.37
N GLY A 233 -13.82 -31.34 7.87
CA GLY A 233 -12.49 -31.49 7.23
C GLY A 233 -12.23 -30.48 6.10
N ASN A 234 -13.15 -29.54 5.89
CA ASN A 234 -13.01 -28.50 4.87
C ASN A 234 -12.22 -27.30 5.41
N LEU A 235 -11.16 -26.91 4.72
CA LEU A 235 -10.29 -25.77 5.11
C LEU A 235 -10.87 -24.42 4.67
N ASP A 236 -11.45 -24.35 3.49
CA ASP A 236 -12.03 -23.13 2.89
C ASP A 236 -11.08 -21.93 2.90
N LEU A 237 -9.82 -22.14 2.51
CA LEU A 237 -8.80 -21.10 2.48
C LEU A 237 -8.64 -20.52 1.08
N SER A 238 -8.77 -19.20 0.95
CA SER A 238 -8.39 -18.52 -0.31
C SER A 238 -6.87 -18.52 -0.51
N ALA A 239 -6.43 -18.31 -1.76
CA ALA A 239 -5.01 -18.19 -2.09
C ALA A 239 -4.33 -17.07 -1.29
N ASP A 240 -5.03 -15.96 -1.05
CA ASP A 240 -4.52 -14.82 -0.28
C ASP A 240 -4.44 -15.13 1.22
N MET A 241 -5.42 -15.85 1.78
CA MET A 241 -5.33 -16.35 3.15
C MET A 241 -4.11 -17.26 3.35
N VAL A 242 -3.84 -18.15 2.39
CA VAL A 242 -2.66 -19.03 2.44
C VAL A 242 -1.36 -18.22 2.40
N ARG A 243 -1.26 -17.19 1.55
CA ARG A 243 -0.11 -16.27 1.50
C ARG A 243 0.05 -15.52 2.81
N MET A 244 -1.04 -14.98 3.34
CA MET A 244 -1.02 -14.24 4.61
C MET A 244 -0.57 -15.13 5.77
N PHE A 245 -1.11 -16.33 5.93
CA PHE A 245 -0.70 -17.27 6.97
C PHE A 245 0.77 -17.68 6.84
N TYR A 246 1.27 -17.87 5.62
CA TYR A 246 2.67 -18.14 5.38
C TYR A 246 3.58 -17.00 5.84
N VAL A 247 3.23 -15.75 5.52
CA VAL A 247 3.99 -14.58 5.97
C VAL A 247 3.91 -14.40 7.48
N MET A 248 2.71 -14.50 8.07
CA MET A 248 2.49 -14.39 9.52
C MET A 248 3.30 -15.43 10.30
N LYS A 249 3.32 -16.68 9.83
CA LYS A 249 4.15 -17.72 10.47
C LYS A 249 5.63 -17.39 10.40
N ARG A 250 6.12 -16.95 9.25
CA ARG A 250 7.53 -16.53 9.10
C ARG A 250 7.89 -15.36 10.00
N MET A 251 6.99 -14.38 10.15
CA MET A 251 7.18 -13.26 11.08
C MET A 251 7.22 -13.75 12.54
N ARG A 252 6.28 -14.63 12.93
CA ARG A 252 6.26 -15.25 14.25
C ARG A 252 7.54 -16.02 14.53
N ASP A 253 7.95 -16.89 13.61
CA ASP A 253 9.15 -17.71 13.77
C ASP A 253 10.44 -16.85 13.81
N ALA A 254 10.46 -15.74 13.08
CA ALA A 254 11.56 -14.77 13.13
C ALA A 254 11.64 -14.05 14.49
N THR A 255 10.50 -13.74 15.11
CA THR A 255 10.43 -13.09 16.44
C THR A 255 10.67 -14.06 17.59
N HIS A 256 10.37 -15.34 17.39
CA HIS A 256 10.54 -16.40 18.41
C HIS A 256 11.76 -17.29 18.13
N LYS A 257 12.59 -16.94 17.13
CA LYS A 257 13.78 -17.71 16.83
C LYS A 257 14.71 -17.68 18.04
N THR A 258 14.99 -18.87 18.59
CA THR A 258 15.99 -19.07 19.63
C THR A 258 17.26 -19.64 19.02
N TYR A 259 18.37 -19.33 19.65
CA TYR A 259 19.71 -19.67 19.22
C TYR A 259 20.47 -20.37 20.33
N GLY A 260 21.52 -21.09 19.93
CA GLY A 260 22.50 -21.67 20.84
C GLY A 260 22.18 -23.09 21.29
N ARG A 261 23.15 -23.94 21.07
CA ARG A 261 23.19 -25.31 21.60
C ARG A 261 24.51 -25.57 22.22
N ILE A 262 24.54 -26.47 23.17
CA ILE A 262 25.77 -27.04 23.73
C ILE A 262 25.89 -28.47 23.22
N VAL A 263 26.94 -28.75 22.45
CA VAL A 263 27.26 -30.07 21.92
C VAL A 263 28.70 -30.41 22.37
N ASP A 264 28.87 -31.47 23.12
CA ASP A 264 30.14 -31.88 23.66
C ASP A 264 30.92 -30.75 24.41
N GLY A 265 30.18 -29.96 25.20
CA GLY A 265 30.69 -28.81 25.93
C GLY A 265 30.96 -27.56 25.10
N LYS A 266 30.63 -27.56 23.79
CA LYS A 266 30.85 -26.42 22.90
C LYS A 266 29.56 -25.75 22.51
N VAL A 267 29.56 -24.42 22.51
CA VAL A 267 28.43 -23.61 22.01
C VAL A 267 28.43 -23.66 20.50
N THR A 268 27.24 -23.96 19.93
CA THR A 268 26.98 -24.01 18.50
C THR A 268 25.67 -23.27 18.19
N ASP A 269 25.33 -23.09 16.93
CA ASP A 269 24.08 -22.45 16.44
C ASP A 269 23.89 -21.01 16.96
N VAL A 270 24.99 -20.26 17.05
CA VAL A 270 25.00 -18.84 17.39
C VAL A 270 25.82 -18.06 16.36
N PRO A 271 25.54 -16.73 16.18
CA PRO A 271 26.38 -15.91 15.34
C PRO A 271 27.82 -15.81 15.83
N ASP A 272 28.79 -15.70 14.91
CA ASP A 272 30.25 -15.67 15.24
C ASP A 272 30.58 -14.58 16.25
N TRP A 273 29.96 -13.43 16.23
CA TRP A 273 30.20 -12.33 17.16
C TRP A 273 29.83 -12.66 18.61
N ALA A 274 28.97 -13.65 18.84
CA ALA A 274 28.51 -14.07 20.16
C ALA A 274 29.25 -15.31 20.69
N LEU A 275 29.84 -16.10 19.79
CA LEU A 275 30.36 -17.44 20.10
C LEU A 275 31.32 -17.44 21.29
N ASN A 276 32.37 -16.62 21.24
CA ASN A 276 33.40 -16.62 22.28
C ASN A 276 32.88 -16.19 23.66
N SER A 277 32.01 -15.16 23.69
CA SER A 277 31.43 -14.68 24.95
C SER A 277 30.44 -15.68 25.55
N LEU A 278 29.63 -16.33 24.72
CA LEU A 278 28.70 -17.35 25.20
C LEU A 278 29.44 -18.63 25.63
N GLN A 279 30.52 -19.01 24.95
CA GLN A 279 31.35 -20.13 25.35
C GLN A 279 31.96 -19.89 26.73
N ALA A 280 32.52 -18.70 26.98
CA ALA A 280 33.09 -18.36 28.29
C ALA A 280 32.03 -18.45 29.41
N LEU A 281 30.81 -17.99 29.16
CA LEU A 281 29.70 -18.09 30.14
C LEU A 281 29.21 -19.52 30.35
N VAL A 282 29.39 -20.40 29.39
CA VAL A 282 29.08 -21.83 29.52
C VAL A 282 30.22 -22.53 30.29
N ASP A 283 31.47 -22.20 29.99
CA ASP A 283 32.66 -22.80 30.62
C ASP A 283 32.76 -22.47 32.12
N ASP A 284 32.38 -21.26 32.52
CA ASP A 284 32.32 -20.84 33.92
C ASP A 284 31.03 -21.25 34.66
N GLY A 285 30.09 -21.86 33.95
CA GLY A 285 28.82 -22.35 34.51
C GLY A 285 27.75 -21.26 34.74
N THR A 286 28.02 -20.02 34.32
CA THR A 286 27.05 -18.90 34.41
C THR A 286 25.87 -19.11 33.47
N LEU A 287 26.13 -19.59 32.26
CA LEU A 287 25.09 -19.90 31.26
C LEU A 287 24.87 -21.41 31.19
N LYS A 288 23.65 -21.84 31.56
CA LYS A 288 23.24 -23.24 31.49
C LYS A 288 22.08 -23.36 30.51
N GLY A 289 22.04 -24.47 29.79
CA GLY A 289 20.93 -24.72 28.83
C GLY A 289 19.60 -25.05 29.55
N THR A 290 18.53 -24.95 28.81
CA THR A 290 17.14 -25.25 29.24
C THR A 290 16.84 -26.75 29.24
N GLY A 291 17.82 -27.59 28.87
CA GLY A 291 17.75 -29.06 28.75
C GLY A 291 18.17 -29.54 27.37
N ASN A 292 18.61 -30.78 27.26
CA ASN A 292 19.09 -31.42 26.03
C ASN A 292 20.08 -30.57 25.21
N GLY A 293 20.91 -29.80 25.89
CA GLY A 293 21.92 -28.91 25.29
C GLY A 293 21.35 -27.66 24.60
N ASN A 294 20.08 -27.34 24.75
CA ASN A 294 19.47 -26.15 24.15
C ASN A 294 19.69 -24.93 25.06
N LEU A 295 20.23 -23.82 24.51
CA LEU A 295 20.39 -22.54 25.24
C LEU A 295 19.14 -21.66 25.15
N ALA A 296 18.34 -21.83 24.11
CA ALA A 296 17.08 -21.10 23.87
C ALA A 296 17.21 -19.56 23.98
N LEU A 297 18.30 -18.99 23.49
CA LEU A 297 18.57 -17.55 23.57
C LEU A 297 17.89 -16.80 22.42
N SER A 298 17.17 -15.72 22.75
CA SER A 298 16.78 -14.75 21.73
C SER A 298 17.98 -13.90 21.26
N MET A 299 17.86 -13.22 20.13
CA MET A 299 18.91 -12.33 19.64
C MET A 299 19.26 -11.24 20.65
N ASP A 300 18.26 -10.69 21.35
CA ASP A 300 18.49 -9.64 22.35
C ASP A 300 19.11 -10.18 23.65
N MET A 301 18.74 -11.40 24.07
CA MET A 301 19.41 -12.08 25.16
C MET A 301 20.88 -12.30 24.84
N MET A 302 21.23 -12.75 23.64
CA MET A 302 22.63 -12.92 23.24
C MET A 302 23.41 -11.61 23.26
N ARG A 303 22.83 -10.52 22.73
CA ARG A 303 23.43 -9.17 22.75
C ARG A 303 23.72 -8.73 24.20
N THR A 304 22.72 -8.89 25.06
CA THR A 304 22.89 -8.54 26.51
C THR A 304 23.98 -9.35 27.16
N LEU A 305 23.98 -10.67 27.00
CA LEU A 305 24.97 -11.56 27.58
C LEU A 305 26.39 -11.23 27.10
N VAL A 306 26.59 -10.96 25.82
CA VAL A 306 27.89 -10.59 25.25
C VAL A 306 28.35 -9.24 25.80
N VAL A 307 27.51 -8.27 25.98
CA VAL A 307 27.85 -6.97 26.58
C VAL A 307 28.23 -7.16 28.04
N CYS A 308 27.45 -7.90 28.83
CA CYS A 308 27.74 -8.19 30.23
C CYS A 308 29.09 -8.92 30.39
N GLN A 309 29.35 -9.95 29.59
CA GLN A 309 30.61 -10.68 29.63
C GLN A 309 31.83 -9.78 29.35
N ARG A 310 31.75 -8.93 28.34
CA ARG A 310 32.83 -7.97 28.01
C ARG A 310 33.04 -6.91 29.09
N MET A 311 31.96 -6.47 29.76
CA MET A 311 32.08 -5.56 30.91
C MET A 311 32.78 -6.23 32.09
N MET A 312 32.46 -7.50 32.37
CA MET A 312 33.14 -8.27 33.45
C MET A 312 34.62 -8.47 33.16
N GLU A 313 35.00 -8.80 31.93
CA GLU A 313 36.39 -8.92 31.50
C GLU A 313 37.16 -7.57 31.56
N GLY A 314 36.48 -6.47 31.23
CA GLY A 314 37.05 -5.11 31.32
C GLY A 314 37.19 -4.59 32.74
N ALA A 315 36.37 -5.06 33.68
CA ALA A 315 36.46 -4.72 35.11
C ALA A 315 37.52 -5.53 35.88
N ALA A 316 38.02 -6.64 35.28
CA ALA A 316 39.04 -7.49 35.86
C ALA A 316 40.47 -7.07 35.45
N ARG A 317 40.62 -5.99 34.70
CA ARG A 317 41.89 -5.34 34.34
C ARG A 317 42.05 -4.03 35.09
#